data_775d4cb3f8a9a865076efd19da4f51fe
#
_entry.id   775d4cb3f8a9a865076efd19da4f51fe
#
_cell.length_a   1.000
_cell.length_b   1.000
_cell.length_c   1.000
_cell.angle_alpha   90.00
_cell.angle_beta   90.00
_cell.angle_gamma   90.00
#
_symmetry.space_group_name_H-M   'P 1'
#
loop_
_entity.id
_entity.type
_entity.pdbx_description
1 polymer ?
#
loop_
_entity_poly.entity_id
_entity_poly.type
_entity_poly.pdbx_seq_one_letter_code
_entity_poly.pdbx_strand_id
1 'polypeptide(L)'
;MFKNLLIATAALLVFGFTTSAQTSAQKYERHNKWMVGGEVSYNTNNHYGIGPKATYGRQYSEILFLGIGFGVDMYVYDQGDMSMTITHPDGTETIMTQPPYAFDFLVPVYADLQVNFSRKRSPFFAEFKLGGALDFELERVRGTNNTNKLELWGGGILLGAAIGKRFALNRDNEINVTIGWDSIIWPWYINAPLSIGVRYGF
;
A
#
# COMPACT_ATOMS: atom_id res chain seq x y z
N MET A 1 11.06 13.98 12.86
CA MET A 1 12.30 13.58 12.17
C MET A 1 12.05 12.61 11.01
N PHE A 2 11.21 11.60 11.15
CA PHE A 2 10.83 10.63 10.09
C PHE A 2 10.18 11.24 8.84
N LYS A 3 9.32 12.27 8.99
CA LYS A 3 8.67 12.94 7.83
C LYS A 3 9.65 13.45 6.78
N ASN A 4 10.75 14.08 7.23
CA ASN A 4 11.75 14.66 6.33
C ASN A 4 12.63 13.59 5.67
N LEU A 5 12.82 12.45 6.34
CA LEU A 5 13.56 11.32 5.78
C LEU A 5 12.80 10.64 4.65
N LEU A 6 11.48 10.45 4.82
CA LEU A 6 10.61 9.81 3.80
C LEU A 6 10.53 10.66 2.53
N ILE A 7 10.37 11.99 2.67
CA ILE A 7 10.34 12.93 1.54
C ILE A 7 11.69 13.00 0.85
N ALA A 8 12.80 13.01 1.61
CA ALA A 8 14.14 13.03 1.04
C ALA A 8 14.49 11.72 0.30
N THR A 9 14.07 10.58 0.82
CA THR A 9 14.27 9.27 0.17
C THR A 9 13.44 9.16 -1.11
N ALA A 10 12.18 9.62 -1.10
CA ALA A 10 11.34 9.68 -2.28
C ALA A 10 11.92 10.62 -3.37
N ALA A 11 12.42 11.79 -2.98
CA ALA A 11 13.05 12.74 -3.89
C ALA A 11 14.35 12.17 -4.49
N LEU A 12 15.18 11.51 -3.71
CA LEU A 12 16.43 10.86 -4.19
C LEU A 12 16.14 9.72 -5.16
N LEU A 13 15.11 8.91 -4.92
CA LEU A 13 14.70 7.82 -5.83
C LEU A 13 14.09 8.35 -7.14
N VAL A 14 13.40 9.49 -7.11
CA VAL A 14 12.79 10.09 -8.32
C VAL A 14 13.83 10.85 -9.17
N PHE A 15 14.81 11.51 -8.54
CA PHE A 15 15.79 12.37 -9.23
C PHE A 15 17.16 11.73 -9.49
N GLY A 16 17.50 10.62 -8.80
CA GLY A 16 18.85 10.03 -8.84
C GLY A 16 19.19 9.23 -10.10
N PHE A 17 18.24 8.91 -10.97
CA PHE A 17 18.46 8.05 -12.13
C PHE A 17 18.08 8.70 -13.45
N THR A 18 18.78 9.75 -13.84
CA THR A 18 18.82 10.19 -15.24
C THR A 18 19.85 9.36 -16.02
N THR A 19 19.62 8.07 -16.19
CA THR A 19 20.40 7.29 -17.13
C THR A 19 19.79 7.37 -18.52
N SER A 20 20.64 7.71 -19.47
CA SER A 20 20.37 7.84 -20.90
C SER A 20 19.64 6.61 -21.45
N ALA A 21 18.38 6.78 -21.82
CA ALA A 21 17.59 5.76 -22.51
C ALA A 21 18.09 5.64 -23.95
N GLN A 22 18.81 4.59 -24.28
CA GLN A 22 19.07 4.22 -25.67
C GLN A 22 17.75 3.85 -26.36
N THR A 23 17.45 4.58 -27.43
CA THR A 23 16.31 4.38 -28.31
C THR A 23 16.60 3.22 -29.25
N SER A 24 16.07 2.04 -28.99
CA SER A 24 15.84 1.04 -30.01
C SER A 24 14.34 0.81 -30.14
N ALA A 25 13.79 1.11 -31.31
CA ALA A 25 12.41 0.77 -31.68
C ALA A 25 12.28 -0.77 -31.75
N GLN A 26 12.01 -1.39 -30.62
CA GLN A 26 11.82 -2.82 -30.52
C GLN A 26 10.35 -3.12 -30.76
N LYS A 27 10.06 -4.04 -31.71
CA LYS A 27 8.69 -4.52 -31.98
C LYS A 27 8.07 -5.01 -30.68
N TYR A 28 6.98 -4.38 -30.30
CA TYR A 28 6.28 -4.67 -29.06
C TYR A 28 5.62 -6.05 -29.13
N GLU A 29 5.95 -6.94 -28.20
CA GLU A 29 5.28 -8.22 -28.01
C GLU A 29 4.36 -8.16 -26.79
N ARG A 30 3.10 -8.57 -26.97
CA ARG A 30 2.13 -8.70 -25.87
C ARG A 30 2.59 -9.84 -24.97
N HIS A 31 2.85 -9.58 -23.72
CA HIS A 31 3.26 -10.59 -22.76
C HIS A 31 2.55 -10.42 -21.42
N ASN A 32 2.40 -11.50 -20.71
CA ASN A 32 1.95 -11.51 -19.34
C ASN A 32 3.16 -11.27 -18.45
N LYS A 33 2.95 -10.58 -17.35
CA LYS A 33 4.01 -10.35 -16.35
C LYS A 33 3.49 -10.33 -14.94
N TRP A 34 4.36 -10.70 -14.03
CA TRP A 34 4.20 -10.48 -12.61
C TRP A 34 4.91 -9.20 -12.20
N MET A 35 4.33 -8.51 -11.23
CA MET A 35 4.99 -7.43 -10.49
C MET A 35 4.85 -7.74 -9.01
N VAL A 36 5.97 -7.84 -8.30
CA VAL A 36 6.00 -8.10 -6.86
C VAL A 36 6.82 -7.03 -6.16
N GLY A 37 6.41 -6.63 -4.98
CA GLY A 37 7.12 -5.58 -4.25
C GLY A 37 6.48 -5.22 -2.93
N GLY A 38 6.73 -4.02 -2.47
CA GLY A 38 6.18 -3.48 -1.25
C GLY A 38 5.74 -2.03 -1.40
N GLU A 39 4.88 -1.63 -0.50
CA GLU A 39 4.35 -0.29 -0.41
C GLU A 39 4.44 0.19 1.05
N VAL A 40 4.82 1.45 1.23
CA VAL A 40 4.74 2.16 2.52
C VAL A 40 3.71 3.25 2.38
N SER A 41 2.83 3.38 3.33
CA SER A 41 1.76 4.37 3.32
C SER A 41 1.73 5.20 4.60
N TYR A 42 1.22 6.41 4.48
CA TYR A 42 1.06 7.33 5.59
C TYR A 42 -0.26 8.08 5.46
N ASN A 43 -1.03 8.10 6.54
CA ASN A 43 -2.23 8.92 6.65
C ASN A 43 -1.99 10.06 7.65
N THR A 44 -2.67 11.19 7.42
CA THR A 44 -2.60 12.40 8.27
C THR A 44 -3.01 12.16 9.73
N ASN A 45 -3.73 11.07 10.01
CA ASN A 45 -4.14 10.66 11.36
C ASN A 45 -3.05 9.84 12.10
N ASN A 46 -1.78 9.96 11.69
CA ASN A 46 -0.65 9.21 12.24
C ASN A 46 -0.73 7.69 12.06
N HIS A 47 -1.45 7.22 11.01
CA HIS A 47 -1.44 5.83 10.62
C HIS A 47 -0.29 5.58 9.63
N TYR A 48 0.54 4.61 9.95
CA TYR A 48 1.64 4.16 9.11
C TYR A 48 1.31 2.76 8.61
N GLY A 49 1.41 2.55 7.31
CA GLY A 49 1.18 1.26 6.69
C GLY A 49 2.43 0.75 5.98
N ILE A 50 2.60 -0.55 5.99
CA ILE A 50 3.60 -1.25 5.18
C ILE A 50 3.01 -2.58 4.73
N GLY A 51 3.22 -2.94 3.46
CA GLY A 51 2.73 -4.22 2.99
C GLY A 51 3.35 -4.71 1.69
N PRO A 52 3.47 -6.03 1.54
CA PRO A 52 3.78 -6.66 0.28
C PRO A 52 2.60 -6.57 -0.68
N LYS A 53 2.91 -6.34 -1.96
CA LYS A 53 1.95 -6.29 -3.06
C LYS A 53 2.42 -7.20 -4.18
N ALA A 54 1.47 -7.85 -4.84
CA ALA A 54 1.72 -8.58 -6.07
C ALA A 54 0.63 -8.24 -7.09
N THR A 55 1.01 -8.11 -8.35
CA THR A 55 0.10 -7.89 -9.47
C THR A 55 0.48 -8.84 -10.59
N TYR A 56 -0.52 -9.53 -11.13
CA TYR A 56 -0.39 -10.33 -12.34
C TYR A 56 -1.25 -9.71 -13.43
N GLY A 57 -0.70 -9.51 -14.61
CA GLY A 57 -1.45 -8.91 -15.68
C GLY A 57 -0.79 -9.07 -17.05
N ARG A 58 -1.38 -8.37 -18.01
CA ARG A 58 -0.95 -8.39 -19.40
C ARG A 58 -0.65 -6.98 -19.89
N GLN A 59 0.50 -6.84 -20.50
CA GLN A 59 0.87 -5.66 -21.26
C GLN A 59 0.23 -5.77 -22.65
N TYR A 60 -0.77 -4.96 -22.95
CA TYR A 60 -1.51 -4.99 -24.23
C TYR A 60 -0.85 -4.18 -25.33
N SER A 61 -0.12 -3.13 -24.94
CA SER A 61 0.63 -2.27 -25.84
C SER A 61 1.80 -1.63 -25.09
N GLU A 62 2.65 -0.88 -25.76
CA GLU A 62 3.70 -0.09 -25.11
C GLU A 62 3.14 0.92 -24.07
N ILE A 63 1.84 1.24 -24.18
CA ILE A 63 1.19 2.25 -23.35
C ILE A 63 0.35 1.61 -22.25
N LEU A 64 -0.30 0.46 -22.51
CA LEU A 64 -1.37 -0.07 -21.68
C LEU A 64 -1.01 -1.41 -21.04
N PHE A 65 -1.07 -1.46 -19.71
CA PHE A 65 -1.06 -2.67 -18.90
C PHE A 65 -2.38 -2.80 -18.13
N LEU A 66 -2.90 -4.03 -18.06
CA LEU A 66 -4.05 -4.40 -17.24
C LEU A 66 -3.72 -5.64 -16.42
N GLY A 67 -4.03 -5.62 -15.12
CA GLY A 67 -3.77 -6.71 -14.21
C GLY A 67 -4.76 -6.82 -13.09
N ILE A 68 -4.53 -7.82 -12.25
CA ILE A 68 -5.19 -8.02 -10.97
C ILE A 68 -4.09 -8.01 -9.91
N GLY A 69 -4.28 -7.16 -8.90
CA GLY A 69 -3.37 -7.02 -7.79
C GLY A 69 -3.99 -7.51 -6.49
N PHE A 70 -3.13 -7.92 -5.58
CA PHE A 70 -3.47 -8.29 -4.21
C PHE A 70 -2.30 -7.99 -3.28
N GLY A 71 -2.58 -7.91 -2.00
CA GLY A 71 -1.56 -7.62 -0.99
C GLY A 71 -2.03 -7.87 0.42
N VAL A 72 -1.15 -7.55 1.35
CA VAL A 72 -1.47 -7.47 2.77
C VAL A 72 -0.79 -6.21 3.30
N ASP A 73 -1.55 -5.27 3.80
CA ASP A 73 -1.02 -4.06 4.43
C ASP A 73 -1.19 -4.17 5.94
N MET A 74 -0.13 -3.93 6.68
CA MET A 74 -0.17 -3.78 8.12
C MET A 74 -0.14 -2.29 8.45
N TYR A 75 -1.18 -1.82 9.12
CA TYR A 75 -1.26 -0.47 9.64
C TYR A 75 -0.97 -0.44 11.13
N VAL A 76 -0.21 0.55 11.54
CA VAL A 76 0.09 0.85 12.94
C VAL A 76 -0.41 2.26 13.22
N TYR A 77 -1.21 2.42 14.24
CA TYR A 77 -1.71 3.72 14.67
C TYR A 77 -1.57 3.90 16.18
N ASP A 78 -1.34 5.15 16.57
CA ASP A 78 -1.23 5.55 17.97
C ASP A 78 -2.64 5.86 18.50
N GLN A 79 -3.11 5.05 19.45
CA GLN A 79 -4.41 5.24 20.11
C GLN A 79 -4.30 6.17 21.32
N GLY A 80 -3.08 6.58 21.68
CA GLY A 80 -2.79 7.27 22.94
C GLY A 80 -2.91 6.36 24.16
N ASP A 81 -2.52 6.87 25.30
CA ASP A 81 -2.66 6.18 26.58
C ASP A 81 -4.13 6.30 27.07
N MET A 82 -4.98 5.35 26.65
CA MET A 82 -6.33 5.26 27.20
C MET A 82 -6.33 4.35 28.43
N SER A 83 -6.65 4.89 29.59
CA SER A 83 -6.97 4.11 30.79
C SER A 83 -8.45 4.24 31.10
N MET A 84 -9.13 3.11 31.26
CA MET A 84 -10.51 3.05 31.71
C MET A 84 -10.53 2.47 33.13
N THR A 85 -11.11 3.20 34.07
CA THR A 85 -11.34 2.70 35.42
C THR A 85 -12.75 2.09 35.48
N ILE A 86 -12.84 0.80 35.79
CA ILE A 86 -14.11 0.11 36.01
C ILE A 86 -14.27 -0.03 37.51
N THR A 87 -15.27 0.64 38.08
CA THR A 87 -15.64 0.49 39.49
C THR A 87 -16.67 -0.65 39.60
N HIS A 88 -16.32 -1.69 40.33
CA HIS A 88 -17.20 -2.83 40.59
C HIS A 88 -18.22 -2.49 41.67
N PRO A 89 -19.35 -3.24 41.76
CA PRO A 89 -20.41 -3.01 42.77
C PRO A 89 -19.91 -3.17 44.21
N ASP A 90 -18.81 -3.87 44.44
CA ASP A 90 -18.14 -4.06 45.75
C ASP A 90 -17.19 -2.91 46.12
N GLY A 91 -17.10 -1.86 45.27
CA GLY A 91 -16.26 -0.70 45.48
C GLY A 91 -14.80 -0.92 45.05
N THR A 92 -14.46 -2.08 44.49
CA THR A 92 -13.12 -2.29 43.90
C THR A 92 -13.00 -1.62 42.53
N GLU A 93 -11.83 -1.07 42.25
CA GLU A 93 -11.51 -0.43 40.95
C GLU A 93 -10.54 -1.29 40.16
N THR A 94 -10.90 -1.55 38.91
CA THR A 94 -9.99 -2.18 37.94
C THR A 94 -9.60 -1.14 36.88
N ILE A 95 -8.30 -0.86 36.76
CA ILE A 95 -7.77 0.03 35.73
C ILE A 95 -7.42 -0.85 34.52
N MET A 96 -8.13 -0.68 33.41
CA MET A 96 -7.77 -1.26 32.14
C MET A 96 -6.98 -0.24 31.34
N THR A 97 -5.72 -0.55 31.03
CA THR A 97 -4.87 0.27 30.16
C THR A 97 -4.85 -0.35 28.78
N GLN A 98 -5.31 0.36 27.76
CA GLN A 98 -5.12 -0.09 26.39
C GLN A 98 -3.65 0.08 25.95
N PRO A 99 -3.13 -0.82 25.08
CA PRO A 99 -1.81 -0.61 24.51
C PRO A 99 -1.82 0.69 23.68
N PRO A 100 -0.71 1.47 23.70
CA PRO A 100 -0.65 2.73 22.98
C PRO A 100 -0.72 2.58 21.46
N TYR A 101 -0.51 1.37 20.94
CA TYR A 101 -0.54 1.07 19.50
C TYR A 101 -1.54 -0.03 19.20
N ALA A 102 -2.32 0.18 18.14
CA ALA A 102 -3.15 -0.85 17.52
C ALA A 102 -2.61 -1.23 16.14
N PHE A 103 -2.97 -2.44 15.72
CA PHE A 103 -2.52 -3.02 14.46
C PHE A 103 -3.72 -3.51 13.67
N ASP A 104 -3.85 -3.02 12.44
CA ASP A 104 -4.83 -3.49 11.48
C ASP A 104 -4.15 -4.14 10.30
N PHE A 105 -4.77 -5.19 9.79
CA PHE A 105 -4.34 -5.87 8.58
C PHE A 105 -5.38 -5.68 7.49
N LEU A 106 -4.97 -5.08 6.40
CA LEU A 106 -5.81 -4.86 5.25
C LEU A 106 -5.40 -5.81 4.14
N VAL A 107 -6.38 -6.52 3.57
CA VAL A 107 -6.16 -7.45 2.45
C VAL A 107 -6.86 -6.89 1.21
N PRO A 108 -6.19 -6.06 0.39
CA PRO A 108 -6.74 -5.54 -0.84
C PRO A 108 -6.68 -6.55 -1.98
N VAL A 109 -7.75 -6.54 -2.82
CA VAL A 109 -7.79 -7.19 -4.13
C VAL A 109 -8.35 -6.19 -5.14
N TYR A 110 -7.64 -5.94 -6.24
CA TYR A 110 -7.99 -4.86 -7.16
C TYR A 110 -7.61 -5.16 -8.61
N ALA A 111 -8.36 -4.56 -9.53
CA ALA A 111 -7.92 -4.38 -10.91
C ALA A 111 -6.87 -3.25 -10.95
N ASP A 112 -5.79 -3.47 -11.69
CA ASP A 112 -4.67 -2.55 -11.87
C ASP A 112 -4.59 -2.13 -13.34
N LEU A 113 -4.79 -0.83 -13.60
CA LEU A 113 -4.64 -0.23 -14.91
C LEU A 113 -3.43 0.70 -14.89
N GLN A 114 -2.41 0.43 -15.73
CA GLN A 114 -1.27 1.33 -15.89
C GLN A 114 -1.23 1.89 -17.32
N VAL A 115 -1.06 3.21 -17.41
CA VAL A 115 -0.97 3.95 -18.67
C VAL A 115 0.38 4.66 -18.76
N ASN A 116 1.25 4.20 -19.65
CA ASN A 116 2.55 4.83 -19.90
C ASN A 116 2.38 6.14 -20.67
N PHE A 117 3.07 7.20 -20.28
CA PHE A 117 3.03 8.50 -20.95
C PHE A 117 3.90 8.56 -22.22
N SER A 118 4.72 7.54 -22.45
CA SER A 118 5.51 7.44 -23.66
C SER A 118 5.80 5.99 -24.03
N ARG A 119 6.18 5.76 -25.29
CA ARG A 119 6.59 4.44 -25.82
C ARG A 119 8.06 4.12 -25.52
N LYS A 120 8.72 4.90 -24.67
CA LYS A 120 10.10 4.63 -24.27
C LYS A 120 10.17 3.38 -23.38
N ARG A 121 11.35 2.76 -23.34
CA ARG A 121 11.59 1.56 -22.52
C ARG A 121 11.45 1.83 -21.01
N SER A 122 11.72 3.07 -20.58
CA SER A 122 11.60 3.50 -19.18
C SER A 122 10.65 4.70 -19.05
N PRO A 123 9.33 4.53 -19.24
CA PRO A 123 8.37 5.62 -19.22
C PRO A 123 8.05 6.06 -17.80
N PHE A 124 7.48 7.26 -17.67
CA PHE A 124 6.56 7.57 -16.59
C PHE A 124 5.20 6.96 -16.93
N PHE A 125 4.44 6.63 -15.89
CA PHE A 125 3.09 6.07 -16.07
C PHE A 125 2.14 6.56 -14.98
N ALA A 126 0.85 6.55 -15.30
CA ALA A 126 -0.22 6.64 -14.31
C ALA A 126 -0.71 5.23 -13.99
N GLU A 127 -1.08 5.00 -12.74
CA GLU A 127 -1.68 3.77 -12.25
C GLU A 127 -3.03 4.08 -11.61
N PHE A 128 -4.01 3.25 -11.90
CA PHE A 128 -5.35 3.32 -11.30
C PHE A 128 -5.72 1.94 -10.76
N LYS A 129 -6.18 1.90 -9.52
CA LYS A 129 -6.62 0.70 -8.83
C LYS A 129 -8.11 0.80 -8.52
N LEU A 130 -8.86 -0.26 -8.78
CA LEU A 130 -10.27 -0.39 -8.43
C LEU A 130 -10.54 -1.78 -7.88
N GLY A 131 -11.08 -1.87 -6.67
CA GLY A 131 -11.29 -3.17 -6.05
C GLY A 131 -12.00 -3.11 -4.71
N GLY A 132 -11.66 -4.07 -3.86
CA GLY A 132 -12.13 -4.15 -2.50
C GLY A 132 -10.98 -4.47 -1.56
N ALA A 133 -11.22 -4.23 -0.28
CA ALA A 133 -10.30 -4.59 0.78
C ALA A 133 -11.08 -5.17 1.96
N LEU A 134 -10.51 -6.20 2.59
CA LEU A 134 -10.97 -6.75 3.85
C LEU A 134 -10.08 -6.23 4.96
N ASP A 135 -10.68 -5.82 6.06
CA ASP A 135 -10.00 -5.28 7.22
C ASP A 135 -10.08 -6.25 8.40
N PHE A 136 -8.94 -6.54 8.99
CA PHE A 136 -8.78 -7.41 10.12
C PHE A 136 -8.07 -6.65 11.24
N GLU A 137 -8.73 -6.48 12.36
CA GLU A 137 -8.15 -5.88 13.56
C GLU A 137 -7.52 -6.96 14.45
N LEU A 138 -6.32 -6.69 14.96
CA LEU A 138 -5.69 -7.53 15.97
C LEU A 138 -6.03 -6.99 17.36
N GLU A 139 -7.15 -7.44 17.91
CA GLU A 139 -7.54 -7.07 19.27
C GLU A 139 -6.66 -7.77 20.30
N ARG A 140 -5.97 -6.98 21.11
CA ARG A 140 -5.19 -7.45 22.23
C ARG A 140 -6.00 -7.40 23.50
N VAL A 141 -6.79 -8.45 23.75
CA VAL A 141 -7.57 -8.56 24.99
C VAL A 141 -6.62 -8.78 26.17
N ARG A 142 -6.39 -7.74 26.97
CA ARG A 142 -5.72 -7.86 28.28
C ARG A 142 -6.74 -8.29 29.34
N GLY A 143 -6.86 -9.58 29.55
CA GLY A 143 -7.61 -10.19 30.65
C GLY A 143 -6.78 -11.33 31.25
N THR A 144 -7.35 -12.06 32.22
CA THR A 144 -6.73 -13.21 32.88
C THR A 144 -6.17 -14.30 31.94
N ASN A 145 -6.59 -14.29 30.67
CA ASN A 145 -6.02 -15.07 29.58
C ASN A 145 -5.63 -14.07 28.46
N ASN A 146 -4.33 -13.76 28.35
CA ASN A 146 -3.78 -12.94 27.24
C ASN A 146 -4.01 -13.64 25.88
N THR A 147 -5.18 -13.49 25.29
CA THR A 147 -5.52 -14.04 23.98
C THR A 147 -5.54 -12.89 22.96
N ASN A 148 -4.65 -12.99 21.96
CA ASN A 148 -4.76 -12.13 20.78
C ASN A 148 -5.87 -12.72 19.89
N LYS A 149 -6.85 -11.93 19.50
CA LYS A 149 -7.93 -12.33 18.61
C LYS A 149 -7.86 -11.49 17.34
N LEU A 150 -7.80 -12.16 16.20
CA LEU A 150 -7.92 -11.50 14.91
C LEU A 150 -9.40 -11.52 14.54
N GLU A 151 -10.00 -10.36 14.41
CA GLU A 151 -11.40 -10.21 14.02
C GLU A 151 -11.52 -9.54 12.65
N LEU A 152 -12.45 -10.04 11.83
CA LEU A 152 -12.84 -9.37 10.59
C LEU A 152 -13.72 -8.17 10.96
N TRP A 153 -13.22 -6.98 10.73
CA TRP A 153 -13.94 -5.73 11.04
C TRP A 153 -14.88 -5.30 9.92
N GLY A 154 -14.57 -5.67 8.70
CA GLY A 154 -15.44 -5.36 7.56
C GLY A 154 -14.75 -5.42 6.21
N GLY A 155 -15.45 -4.88 5.22
CA GLY A 155 -14.95 -4.73 3.85
C GLY A 155 -15.24 -3.33 3.30
N GLY A 156 -14.36 -2.82 2.47
CA GLY A 156 -14.45 -1.51 1.83
C GLY A 156 -14.18 -1.56 0.35
N ILE A 157 -14.56 -0.49 -0.36
CA ILE A 157 -14.21 -0.27 -1.76
C ILE A 157 -12.85 0.40 -1.82
N LEU A 158 -11.93 -0.17 -2.61
CA LEU A 158 -10.62 0.40 -2.85
C LEU A 158 -10.63 1.18 -4.16
N LEU A 159 -10.21 2.45 -4.09
CA LEU A 159 -9.91 3.31 -5.22
C LEU A 159 -8.49 3.84 -5.06
N GLY A 160 -7.63 3.61 -6.04
CA GLY A 160 -6.25 4.08 -5.99
C GLY A 160 -5.85 4.84 -7.24
N ALA A 161 -4.96 5.81 -7.06
CA ALA A 161 -4.30 6.50 -8.16
C ALA A 161 -2.85 6.82 -7.80
N ALA A 162 -1.94 6.57 -8.73
CA ALA A 162 -0.53 6.85 -8.54
C ALA A 162 0.12 7.34 -9.84
N ILE A 163 1.24 8.04 -9.68
CA ILE A 163 2.18 8.30 -10.75
C ILE A 163 3.44 7.50 -10.45
N GLY A 164 3.99 6.87 -11.48
CA GLY A 164 5.18 6.05 -11.32
C GLY A 164 6.23 6.28 -12.40
N LYS A 165 7.40 5.77 -12.09
CA LYS A 165 8.52 5.68 -13.03
C LYS A 165 8.92 4.22 -13.17
N ARG A 166 9.01 3.77 -14.41
CA ARG A 166 9.52 2.44 -14.78
C ARG A 166 11.02 2.54 -15.10
N PHE A 167 11.78 1.60 -14.60
CA PHE A 167 13.21 1.43 -14.90
C PHE A 167 13.39 0.04 -15.49
N ALA A 168 13.55 -0.05 -16.80
CA ALA A 168 13.81 -1.32 -17.46
C ALA A 168 15.26 -1.75 -17.18
N LEU A 169 15.42 -2.91 -16.55
CA LEU A 169 16.72 -3.51 -16.23
C LEU A 169 17.26 -4.29 -17.43
N ASN A 170 16.42 -5.13 -18.02
CA ASN A 170 16.73 -5.90 -19.22
C ASN A 170 15.45 -6.03 -20.08
N ARG A 171 15.40 -7.02 -20.99
CA ARG A 171 14.28 -7.19 -21.92
C ARG A 171 12.95 -7.47 -21.22
N ASP A 172 12.98 -8.26 -20.15
CA ASP A 172 11.80 -8.81 -19.49
C ASP A 172 11.61 -8.27 -18.06
N ASN A 173 12.66 -7.72 -17.46
CA ASN A 173 12.68 -7.29 -16.08
C ASN A 173 12.69 -5.77 -15.94
N GLU A 174 11.93 -5.27 -14.96
CA GLU A 174 11.79 -3.85 -14.69
C GLU A 174 11.63 -3.58 -13.18
N ILE A 175 11.97 -2.37 -12.76
CA ILE A 175 11.61 -1.83 -11.45
C ILE A 175 10.63 -0.70 -11.67
N ASN A 176 9.51 -0.73 -10.97
CA ASN A 176 8.50 0.32 -10.94
C ASN A 176 8.52 1.00 -9.58
N VAL A 177 8.68 2.33 -9.58
CA VAL A 177 8.57 3.16 -8.37
C VAL A 177 7.34 4.03 -8.53
N THR A 178 6.47 4.03 -7.53
CA THR A 178 5.18 4.76 -7.54
C THR A 178 5.06 5.67 -6.34
N ILE A 179 4.37 6.79 -6.53
CA ILE A 179 3.85 7.65 -5.46
C ILE A 179 2.39 7.94 -5.78
N GLY A 180 1.52 7.78 -4.79
CA GLY A 180 0.09 7.93 -5.01
C GLY A 180 -0.69 7.84 -3.71
N TRP A 181 -1.97 7.55 -3.83
CA TRP A 181 -2.85 7.28 -2.70
C TRP A 181 -3.81 6.14 -3.05
N ASP A 182 -4.12 5.33 -2.05
CA ASP A 182 -5.09 4.25 -2.12
C ASP A 182 -6.22 4.59 -1.12
N SER A 183 -7.36 5.06 -1.63
CA SER A 183 -8.52 5.35 -0.79
C SER A 183 -9.32 4.09 -0.54
N ILE A 184 -9.62 3.81 0.71
CA ILE A 184 -10.57 2.77 1.09
C ILE A 184 -11.80 3.45 1.63
N ILE A 185 -12.92 3.19 0.97
CA ILE A 185 -14.22 3.76 1.28
C ILE A 185 -15.03 2.71 2.03
N TRP A 186 -15.24 2.96 3.32
CA TRP A 186 -16.12 2.20 4.18
C TRP A 186 -17.51 2.87 4.23
N PRO A 187 -18.57 2.20 4.68
CA PRO A 187 -19.90 2.83 4.80
C PRO A 187 -19.92 4.06 5.71
N TRP A 188 -18.96 4.18 6.63
CA TRP A 188 -18.94 5.24 7.66
C TRP A 188 -17.69 6.10 7.64
N TYR A 189 -16.66 5.75 6.83
CA TYR A 189 -15.42 6.51 6.85
C TYR A 189 -14.59 6.27 5.58
N ILE A 190 -13.74 7.23 5.23
CA ILE A 190 -12.80 7.15 4.10
C ILE A 190 -11.40 7.25 4.65
N ASN A 191 -10.56 6.27 4.33
CA ASN A 191 -9.12 6.30 4.56
C ASN A 191 -8.40 6.52 3.22
N ALA A 192 -7.56 7.53 3.14
CA ALA A 192 -6.83 7.90 1.91
C ALA A 192 -5.35 8.17 2.22
N PRO A 193 -4.56 7.15 2.56
CA PRO A 193 -3.14 7.31 2.82
C PRO A 193 -2.37 7.69 1.56
N LEU A 194 -1.36 8.55 1.71
CA LEU A 194 -0.31 8.74 0.72
C LEU A 194 0.60 7.52 0.74
N SER A 195 0.92 6.95 -0.43
CA SER A 195 1.73 5.75 -0.53
C SER A 195 2.95 5.94 -1.43
N ILE A 196 4.01 5.18 -1.14
CA ILE A 196 5.19 5.02 -1.97
C ILE A 196 5.43 3.52 -2.14
N GLY A 197 5.45 3.06 -3.38
CA GLY A 197 5.62 1.66 -3.73
C GLY A 197 6.87 1.41 -4.57
N VAL A 198 7.46 0.24 -4.39
CA VAL A 198 8.52 -0.29 -5.25
C VAL A 198 8.15 -1.71 -5.63
N ARG A 199 8.09 -1.99 -6.95
CA ARG A 199 7.73 -3.31 -7.47
C ARG A 199 8.73 -3.75 -8.54
N TYR A 200 9.11 -5.02 -8.49
CA TYR A 200 9.92 -5.70 -9.49
C TYR A 200 8.98 -6.47 -10.43
N GLY A 201 9.11 -6.22 -11.73
CA GLY A 201 8.34 -6.88 -12.78
C GLY A 201 9.20 -7.87 -13.58
N PHE A 202 8.62 -9.04 -13.88
CA PHE A 202 9.23 -10.13 -14.66
C PHE A 202 8.20 -10.92 -15.45
#